data_0c3954b42b86f0473ce75135c3f26786
#
_entry.id   0c3954b42b86f0473ce75135c3f26786
#
_cell.length_a   1.000
_cell.length_b   1.000
_cell.length_c   1.000
_cell.angle_alpha   90.00
_cell.angle_beta   90.00
_cell.angle_gamma   90.00
#
_symmetry.space_group_name_H-M   'P 1'
#
loop_
_entity.id
_entity.type
_entity.pdbx_description
1 polymer ?
#
loop_
_entity_poly.entity_id
_entity_poly.type
_entity_poly.pdbx_seq_one_letter_code
_entity_poly.pdbx_strand_id
1 'polypeptide(L)'
;MTMTGWRRLTSPRPYALLASVAAGALLMSGCGVLPGVPGGSREPVTVMTWAPDTTAVGSVNMAGMTAMAQTYARWVNDKGGIGGHELRVLTCNDQDTAAGASKCARRAADEDVAAVVGSYSRYGRAVLAPLEAAGIPYIGGYGASADEFTSYLSYPVNGGQPALVAGNGEQLAANCSRVSLVRPDTLVGDTLPGLLDTGLSGGGRPASYDISTTEEATSYETEASRALRQAGDGCVTAVLGKGTETFFDSFRRLEPQDSEVRISSVLGSVGQGLVDRTGGADSPFEGALVTGWYPESGDARWNEMRGVIREYAFGDDRIDPTDAGVQTTWIAYTALEAVVEAMDRPDITAGGISVSLNRGTEVDTGGLTPVLRWRFQDMIGTTAYGRIVNARVTFQVVRDGRLTAEKKGFVDVTEALLNSRSRG
;
A
#
# COMPACT_ATOMS: atom_id res chain seq x y z
N MET A 1 10.67 -75.44 24.01
CA MET A 1 10.00 -76.59 23.35
C MET A 1 9.95 -76.24 21.88
N THR A 2 10.87 -76.86 21.24
CA THR A 2 10.89 -77.77 20.08
C THR A 2 10.48 -77.08 18.77
N MET A 3 11.47 -76.82 17.94
CA MET A 3 12.13 -77.65 16.93
C MET A 3 11.29 -77.89 15.68
N THR A 4 11.86 -77.55 14.61
CA THR A 4 12.45 -78.14 13.41
C THR A 4 11.48 -78.14 12.23
N GLY A 5 11.85 -78.00 11.00
CA GLY A 5 13.08 -78.21 10.29
C GLY A 5 12.92 -78.01 8.79
N TRP A 6 13.98 -77.80 8.19
CA TRP A 6 14.53 -77.96 6.89
C TRP A 6 13.75 -78.74 5.82
N ARG A 7 13.78 -78.34 4.55
CA ARG A 7 14.43 -79.05 3.46
C ARG A 7 14.61 -78.24 2.18
N ARG A 8 15.82 -78.27 1.68
CA ARG A 8 16.25 -77.94 0.31
C ARG A 8 15.84 -79.01 -0.67
N LEU A 9 15.86 -78.72 -1.99
CA LEU A 9 16.40 -79.51 -3.11
C LEU A 9 16.14 -78.74 -4.43
N THR A 10 17.18 -78.15 -5.02
CA THR A 10 17.99 -78.54 -6.19
C THR A 10 17.34 -78.46 -7.57
N SER A 11 18.06 -77.71 -8.41
CA SER A 11 17.93 -77.51 -9.87
C SER A 11 18.13 -78.76 -10.69
N PRO A 12 17.88 -78.81 -12.04
CA PRO A 12 18.89 -78.30 -12.96
C PRO A 12 18.36 -77.68 -14.27
N ARG A 13 19.28 -76.99 -14.97
CA ARG A 13 19.23 -76.58 -16.36
C ARG A 13 19.23 -77.73 -17.34
N PRO A 14 18.78 -77.62 -18.66
CA PRO A 14 19.80 -77.29 -19.63
C PRO A 14 19.29 -76.42 -20.84
N TYR A 15 20.23 -75.78 -21.48
CA TYR A 15 20.46 -75.22 -22.80
C TYR A 15 19.51 -75.52 -23.96
N ALA A 16 19.22 -74.50 -24.77
CA ALA A 16 19.30 -74.59 -26.23
C ALA A 16 19.31 -73.22 -26.88
N LEU A 17 20.31 -73.02 -27.70
CA LEU A 17 20.67 -72.00 -28.67
C LEU A 17 19.65 -71.81 -29.77
N LEU A 18 19.61 -70.57 -30.37
CA LEU A 18 19.71 -70.15 -31.78
C LEU A 18 19.00 -68.84 -31.96
N ALA A 19 19.70 -67.78 -32.16
CA ALA A 19 20.23 -67.19 -33.41
C ALA A 19 19.26 -66.22 -34.12
N SER A 20 19.70 -64.99 -34.17
CA SER A 20 19.60 -64.02 -35.28
C SER A 20 18.25 -63.47 -35.69
N VAL A 21 18.03 -62.13 -35.61
CA VAL A 21 18.11 -61.22 -36.75
C VAL A 21 18.10 -59.79 -36.19
N ALA A 22 19.04 -58.98 -36.62
CA ALA A 22 19.14 -57.55 -36.41
C ALA A 22 18.12 -56.83 -37.31
N ALA A 23 17.31 -55.99 -36.70
CA ALA A 23 16.65 -54.90 -37.45
C ALA A 23 16.77 -53.64 -36.59
N GLY A 24 17.68 -52.75 -36.98
CA GLY A 24 17.87 -51.43 -36.40
C GLY A 24 16.64 -50.55 -36.63
N ALA A 25 16.08 -50.08 -35.54
CA ALA A 25 15.21 -48.91 -35.57
C ALA A 25 15.90 -47.85 -34.74
N LEU A 26 16.67 -47.00 -35.37
CA LEU A 26 17.11 -45.70 -34.88
C LEU A 26 15.85 -44.84 -34.63
N LEU A 27 15.37 -44.85 -33.40
CA LEU A 27 14.50 -43.82 -32.93
C LEU A 27 15.35 -42.58 -32.76
N MET A 28 15.42 -41.77 -33.83
CA MET A 28 15.76 -40.36 -33.72
C MET A 28 14.73 -39.72 -32.82
N SER A 29 15.11 -39.46 -31.56
CA SER A 29 14.49 -38.47 -30.71
C SER A 29 14.74 -37.11 -31.35
N GLY A 30 13.98 -36.80 -32.39
CA GLY A 30 13.90 -35.44 -32.90
C GLY A 30 13.22 -34.59 -31.82
N CYS A 31 14.00 -33.81 -31.08
CA CYS A 31 13.49 -32.60 -30.49
C CYS A 31 12.92 -31.76 -31.62
N GLY A 32 11.62 -31.89 -31.82
CA GLY A 32 10.86 -30.98 -32.68
C GLY A 32 10.92 -29.59 -32.05
N VAL A 33 11.90 -28.81 -32.46
CA VAL A 33 11.85 -27.36 -32.28
C VAL A 33 10.70 -26.89 -33.15
N LEU A 34 9.55 -26.64 -32.54
CA LEU A 34 8.46 -25.91 -33.17
C LEU A 34 8.99 -24.50 -33.49
N PRO A 35 9.04 -24.08 -34.77
CA PRO A 35 9.40 -22.71 -35.10
C PRO A 35 8.24 -21.81 -34.67
N GLY A 36 8.41 -21.09 -33.56
CA GLY A 36 7.41 -20.12 -33.12
C GLY A 36 7.27 -19.96 -31.61
N VAL A 37 8.05 -20.66 -30.76
CA VAL A 37 8.14 -20.36 -29.34
C VAL A 37 9.41 -19.54 -29.13
N PRO A 38 9.33 -18.23 -28.94
CA PRO A 38 10.50 -17.45 -28.55
C PRO A 38 10.87 -17.82 -27.12
N GLY A 39 12.13 -18.24 -26.95
CA GLY A 39 12.84 -18.19 -25.69
C GLY A 39 12.32 -19.09 -24.58
N GLY A 40 13.22 -19.84 -23.94
CA GLY A 40 12.95 -20.57 -22.69
C GLY A 40 12.23 -19.64 -21.70
N SER A 41 11.19 -20.15 -21.03
CA SER A 41 10.46 -19.44 -20.00
C SER A 41 11.45 -18.98 -18.92
N ARG A 42 11.52 -17.66 -18.71
CA ARG A 42 12.26 -17.06 -17.59
C ARG A 42 11.68 -17.60 -16.28
N GLU A 43 12.49 -17.68 -15.24
CA GLU A 43 12.00 -18.13 -13.93
C GLU A 43 10.92 -17.19 -13.40
N PRO A 44 9.85 -17.72 -12.77
CA PRO A 44 8.82 -16.88 -12.21
C PRO A 44 9.35 -15.92 -11.13
N VAL A 45 8.84 -14.70 -11.09
CA VAL A 45 9.08 -13.75 -10.00
C VAL A 45 8.01 -13.96 -8.93
N THR A 46 8.44 -14.48 -7.77
CA THR A 46 7.54 -14.66 -6.63
C THR A 46 7.64 -13.46 -5.69
N VAL A 47 6.51 -12.83 -5.39
CA VAL A 47 6.40 -11.71 -4.44
C VAL A 47 5.32 -11.99 -3.42
N MET A 48 5.28 -11.20 -2.33
CA MET A 48 4.22 -11.31 -1.34
C MET A 48 3.54 -9.96 -1.12
N THR A 49 2.21 -10.01 -0.95
CA THR A 49 1.40 -8.90 -0.45
C THR A 49 0.64 -9.36 0.79
N TRP A 50 0.66 -8.55 1.84
CA TRP A 50 -0.19 -8.79 3.00
C TRP A 50 -1.01 -7.56 3.35
N ALA A 51 -2.13 -7.82 3.96
CA ALA A 51 -3.01 -6.82 4.55
C ALA A 51 -3.92 -7.50 5.56
N PRO A 52 -4.46 -6.77 6.54
CA PRO A 52 -5.47 -7.32 7.42
C PRO A 52 -6.76 -7.58 6.62
N ASP A 53 -7.24 -8.81 6.74
CA ASP A 53 -8.52 -9.27 6.24
C ASP A 53 -9.30 -9.82 7.44
N THR A 54 -10.03 -8.93 8.11
CA THR A 54 -10.72 -9.25 9.34
C THR A 54 -12.01 -8.44 9.46
N THR A 55 -13.03 -9.07 10.03
CA THR A 55 -14.30 -8.43 10.38
C THR A 55 -14.40 -8.10 11.88
N ALA A 56 -13.33 -8.29 12.63
CA ALA A 56 -13.32 -8.00 14.06
C ALA A 56 -13.56 -6.51 14.31
N VAL A 57 -14.38 -6.23 15.32
CA VAL A 57 -14.68 -4.84 15.71
C VAL A 57 -13.39 -4.12 16.11
N GLY A 58 -13.20 -2.90 15.66
CA GLY A 58 -12.00 -2.10 15.92
C GLY A 58 -10.79 -2.42 15.02
N SER A 59 -10.77 -3.54 14.32
CA SER A 59 -9.66 -3.89 13.43
C SER A 59 -9.77 -3.19 12.07
N VAL A 60 -8.61 -2.87 11.49
CA VAL A 60 -8.53 -2.37 10.12
C VAL A 60 -8.74 -3.54 9.15
N ASN A 61 -9.53 -3.32 8.10
CA ASN A 61 -9.68 -4.25 6.99
C ASN A 61 -9.15 -3.61 5.71
N MET A 62 -8.14 -4.24 5.09
CA MET A 62 -7.50 -3.80 3.85
C MET A 62 -7.41 -4.95 2.85
N ALA A 63 -8.36 -5.89 2.90
CA ALA A 63 -8.40 -7.07 2.03
C ALA A 63 -8.36 -6.75 0.53
N GLY A 64 -8.81 -5.57 0.15
CA GLY A 64 -8.72 -5.07 -1.23
C GLY A 64 -7.29 -5.00 -1.77
N MET A 65 -6.29 -4.79 -0.91
CA MET A 65 -4.89 -4.74 -1.34
C MET A 65 -4.40 -6.11 -1.83
N THR A 66 -4.65 -7.18 -1.08
CA THR A 66 -4.27 -8.54 -1.50
C THR A 66 -5.06 -9.00 -2.73
N ALA A 67 -6.33 -8.62 -2.83
CA ALA A 67 -7.17 -8.91 -3.98
C ALA A 67 -6.70 -8.16 -5.23
N MET A 68 -6.30 -6.88 -5.10
CA MET A 68 -5.73 -6.09 -6.19
C MET A 68 -4.39 -6.66 -6.67
N ALA A 69 -3.52 -7.08 -5.76
CA ALA A 69 -2.25 -7.72 -6.09
C ALA A 69 -2.43 -8.98 -6.95
N GLN A 70 -3.38 -9.84 -6.60
CA GLN A 70 -3.73 -11.02 -7.39
C GLN A 70 -4.35 -10.64 -8.75
N THR A 71 -5.16 -9.60 -8.77
CA THR A 71 -5.77 -9.08 -10.02
C THR A 71 -4.70 -8.55 -10.96
N TYR A 72 -3.73 -7.79 -10.44
CA TYR A 72 -2.59 -7.31 -11.21
C TYR A 72 -1.78 -8.47 -11.80
N ALA A 73 -1.48 -9.50 -11.01
CA ALA A 73 -0.74 -10.66 -11.50
C ALA A 73 -1.46 -11.38 -12.64
N ARG A 74 -2.78 -11.58 -12.54
CA ARG A 74 -3.56 -12.17 -13.64
C ARG A 74 -3.46 -11.36 -14.92
N TRP A 75 -3.59 -10.03 -14.80
CA TRP A 75 -3.52 -9.11 -15.92
C TRP A 75 -2.16 -9.11 -16.62
N VAL A 76 -1.06 -8.99 -15.88
CA VAL A 76 0.27 -8.96 -16.51
C VAL A 76 0.66 -10.33 -17.07
N ASN A 77 0.26 -11.42 -16.43
CA ASN A 77 0.55 -12.78 -16.90
C ASN A 77 -0.19 -13.10 -18.22
N ASP A 78 -1.40 -12.59 -18.40
CA ASP A 78 -2.14 -12.68 -19.68
C ASP A 78 -1.40 -11.95 -20.81
N LYS A 79 -0.59 -10.95 -20.48
CA LYS A 79 0.25 -10.18 -21.42
C LYS A 79 1.67 -10.74 -21.57
N GLY A 80 2.00 -11.86 -20.93
CA GLY A 80 3.32 -12.50 -21.00
C GLY A 80 4.22 -12.25 -19.78
N GLY A 81 3.67 -11.74 -18.69
CA GLY A 81 4.36 -11.50 -17.43
C GLY A 81 5.13 -10.17 -17.38
N ILE A 82 5.84 -9.95 -16.29
CA ILE A 82 6.69 -8.76 -16.11
C ILE A 82 8.11 -9.04 -16.63
N GLY A 83 8.56 -8.29 -17.62
CA GLY A 83 9.85 -8.53 -18.27
C GLY A 83 10.00 -9.96 -18.82
N GLY A 84 8.90 -10.63 -19.19
CA GLY A 84 8.88 -12.02 -19.67
C GLY A 84 8.92 -13.08 -18.55
N HIS A 85 8.76 -12.70 -17.29
CA HIS A 85 8.64 -13.58 -16.13
C HIS A 85 7.18 -13.71 -15.70
N GLU A 86 6.70 -14.92 -15.40
CA GLU A 86 5.43 -15.09 -14.72
C GLU A 86 5.48 -14.42 -13.35
N LEU A 87 4.51 -13.56 -13.03
CA LEU A 87 4.38 -12.96 -11.71
C LEU A 87 3.55 -13.86 -10.79
N ARG A 88 4.14 -14.32 -9.70
CA ARG A 88 3.47 -15.13 -8.66
C ARG A 88 3.29 -14.30 -7.40
N VAL A 89 2.03 -14.10 -7.00
CA VAL A 89 1.69 -13.33 -5.81
C VAL A 89 1.24 -14.27 -4.71
N LEU A 90 2.02 -14.33 -3.64
CA LEU A 90 1.64 -14.94 -2.37
C LEU A 90 0.89 -13.89 -1.53
N THR A 91 -0.17 -14.30 -0.85
CA THR A 91 -0.90 -13.41 0.05
C THR A 91 -0.81 -13.89 1.49
N CYS A 92 -0.84 -12.94 2.43
CA CYS A 92 -0.86 -13.23 3.85
C CYS A 92 -1.82 -12.25 4.56
N ASN A 93 -2.57 -12.77 5.56
CA ASN A 93 -3.41 -11.96 6.44
C ASN A 93 -2.67 -11.76 7.77
N ASP A 94 -2.31 -10.53 8.10
CA ASP A 94 -1.66 -10.19 9.36
C ASP A 94 -2.64 -9.97 10.52
N GLN A 95 -3.94 -10.07 10.24
CA GLN A 95 -5.04 -9.96 11.22
C GLN A 95 -5.01 -8.67 12.04
N ASP A 96 -4.35 -7.62 11.53
CA ASP A 96 -4.11 -6.37 12.24
C ASP A 96 -3.43 -6.57 13.61
N THR A 97 -2.47 -7.52 13.69
CA THR A 97 -1.72 -7.83 14.90
C THR A 97 -0.21 -7.86 14.65
N ALA A 98 0.59 -7.48 15.65
CA ALA A 98 2.05 -7.55 15.57
C ALA A 98 2.56 -8.99 15.34
N ALA A 99 1.90 -9.99 15.95
CA ALA A 99 2.24 -11.40 15.78
C ALA A 99 1.93 -11.89 14.36
N GLY A 100 0.77 -11.52 13.81
CA GLY A 100 0.38 -11.82 12.44
C GLY A 100 1.31 -11.16 11.43
N ALA A 101 1.61 -9.87 11.61
CA ALA A 101 2.54 -9.11 10.80
C ALA A 101 3.93 -9.77 10.75
N SER A 102 4.48 -10.12 11.92
CA SER A 102 5.76 -10.83 12.02
C SER A 102 5.72 -12.23 11.38
N LYS A 103 4.59 -12.94 11.47
CA LYS A 103 4.39 -14.24 10.81
C LYS A 103 4.40 -14.10 9.29
N CYS A 104 3.72 -13.09 8.73
CA CYS A 104 3.73 -12.82 7.30
C CYS A 104 5.13 -12.48 6.80
N ALA A 105 5.88 -11.63 7.52
CA ALA A 105 7.25 -11.27 7.14
C ALA A 105 8.22 -12.46 7.19
N ARG A 106 8.13 -13.32 8.22
CA ARG A 106 8.93 -14.57 8.25
C ARG A 106 8.57 -15.52 7.11
N ARG A 107 7.27 -15.67 6.82
CA ARG A 107 6.84 -16.47 5.68
C ARG A 107 7.40 -15.94 4.37
N ALA A 108 7.49 -14.64 4.17
CA ALA A 108 8.11 -14.04 2.99
C ALA A 108 9.60 -14.47 2.86
N ALA A 109 10.32 -14.52 3.99
CA ALA A 109 11.70 -15.00 4.03
C ALA A 109 11.81 -16.51 3.77
N ASP A 110 10.92 -17.32 4.37
CA ASP A 110 10.91 -18.79 4.21
C ASP A 110 10.58 -19.21 2.76
N GLU A 111 9.74 -18.42 2.06
CA GLU A 111 9.35 -18.64 0.65
C GLU A 111 10.33 -17.98 -0.34
N ASP A 112 11.42 -17.37 0.15
CA ASP A 112 12.45 -16.69 -0.63
C ASP A 112 11.88 -15.72 -1.69
N VAL A 113 10.92 -14.87 -1.28
CA VAL A 113 10.28 -13.94 -2.22
C VAL A 113 11.24 -12.87 -2.70
N ALA A 114 11.13 -12.47 -3.96
CA ALA A 114 11.94 -11.42 -4.55
C ALA A 114 11.64 -10.01 -3.98
N ALA A 115 10.42 -9.80 -3.51
CA ALA A 115 10.00 -8.57 -2.85
C ALA A 115 8.71 -8.75 -2.07
N VAL A 116 8.46 -7.86 -1.11
CA VAL A 116 7.13 -7.60 -0.57
C VAL A 116 6.60 -6.33 -1.23
N VAL A 117 5.38 -6.37 -1.76
CA VAL A 117 4.85 -5.31 -2.64
C VAL A 117 3.44 -4.91 -2.23
N GLY A 118 3.15 -3.62 -2.17
CA GLY A 118 1.79 -3.11 -2.00
C GLY A 118 1.09 -3.61 -0.75
N SER A 119 1.77 -3.59 0.40
CA SER A 119 1.26 -4.17 1.64
C SER A 119 0.86 -3.11 2.66
N TYR A 120 0.02 -3.50 3.61
CA TYR A 120 -0.36 -2.68 4.75
C TYR A 120 0.06 -3.34 6.07
N SER A 121 0.65 -2.59 6.99
CA SER A 121 0.72 -2.96 8.41
C SER A 121 0.98 -1.75 9.28
N ARG A 122 0.31 -1.66 10.43
CA ARG A 122 0.62 -0.69 11.50
C ARG A 122 1.86 -1.09 12.31
N TYR A 123 2.33 -2.31 12.14
CA TYR A 123 3.37 -2.93 12.94
C TYR A 123 4.70 -2.98 12.18
N GLY A 124 5.16 -1.83 11.67
CA GLY A 124 6.30 -1.71 10.77
C GLY A 124 7.55 -2.45 11.26
N ARG A 125 7.93 -2.30 12.55
CA ARG A 125 9.08 -3.02 13.09
C ARG A 125 8.92 -4.53 13.07
N ALA A 126 7.69 -5.05 13.27
CA ALA A 126 7.41 -6.48 13.25
C ALA A 126 7.55 -7.08 11.84
N VAL A 127 7.36 -6.28 10.79
CA VAL A 127 7.52 -6.71 9.40
C VAL A 127 8.90 -6.40 8.84
N LEU A 128 9.44 -5.21 9.06
CA LEU A 128 10.68 -4.78 8.42
C LEU A 128 11.92 -5.45 9.00
N ALA A 129 11.98 -5.71 10.30
CA ALA A 129 13.14 -6.38 10.89
C ALA A 129 13.40 -7.81 10.32
N PRO A 130 12.39 -8.70 10.15
CA PRO A 130 12.60 -9.96 9.44
C PRO A 130 12.97 -9.81 7.97
N LEU A 131 12.41 -8.82 7.26
CA LEU A 131 12.73 -8.55 5.86
C LEU A 131 14.16 -8.04 5.71
N GLU A 132 14.61 -7.14 6.59
CA GLU A 132 15.99 -6.65 6.63
C GLU A 132 16.99 -7.79 6.86
N ALA A 133 16.67 -8.71 7.78
CA ALA A 133 17.50 -9.88 8.04
C ALA A 133 17.60 -10.82 6.82
N ALA A 134 16.55 -10.91 6.01
CA ALA A 134 16.51 -11.71 4.80
C ALA A 134 16.95 -10.96 3.53
N GLY A 135 17.20 -9.63 3.61
CA GLY A 135 17.55 -8.81 2.46
C GLY A 135 16.42 -8.59 1.46
N ILE A 136 15.16 -8.70 1.89
CA ILE A 136 13.98 -8.61 1.03
C ILE A 136 13.47 -7.17 0.97
N PRO A 137 13.38 -6.54 -0.21
CA PRO A 137 12.85 -5.19 -0.36
C PRO A 137 11.34 -5.13 -0.12
N TYR A 138 10.91 -4.03 0.51
CA TYR A 138 9.52 -3.67 0.76
C TYR A 138 9.14 -2.49 -0.13
N ILE A 139 8.35 -2.74 -1.18
CA ILE A 139 8.02 -1.77 -2.23
C ILE A 139 6.59 -1.29 -2.06
N GLY A 140 6.39 0.02 -1.97
CA GLY A 140 5.07 0.64 -1.99
C GLY A 140 4.17 0.19 -0.84
N GLY A 141 4.69 0.19 0.40
CA GLY A 141 3.84 0.07 1.58
C GLY A 141 2.82 1.19 1.65
N TYR A 142 1.74 0.95 2.38
CA TYR A 142 0.65 1.93 2.53
C TYR A 142 1.11 3.24 3.19
N GLY A 143 2.17 3.18 4.02
CA GLY A 143 2.66 4.36 4.75
C GLY A 143 1.97 4.57 6.11
N ALA A 144 1.49 3.49 6.71
CA ALA A 144 0.84 3.51 8.02
C ALA A 144 1.83 3.51 9.20
N SER A 145 3.08 3.13 8.96
CA SER A 145 4.12 3.00 9.99
C SER A 145 5.32 3.90 9.69
N ALA A 146 5.86 4.56 10.72
CA ALA A 146 7.09 5.35 10.60
C ALA A 146 8.31 4.49 10.17
N ASP A 147 8.33 3.20 10.54
CA ASP A 147 9.41 2.30 10.15
C ASP A 147 9.51 2.14 8.62
N GLU A 148 8.40 2.29 7.87
CA GLU A 148 8.39 2.28 6.40
C GLU A 148 9.22 3.42 5.80
N PHE A 149 9.45 4.51 6.55
CA PHE A 149 10.20 5.67 6.09
C PHE A 149 11.63 5.74 6.66
N THR A 150 12.04 4.73 7.42
CA THR A 150 13.38 4.65 8.03
C THR A 150 14.16 3.41 7.61
N SER A 151 13.50 2.30 7.29
CA SER A 151 14.14 1.06 6.85
C SER A 151 14.87 1.24 5.50
N TYR A 152 16.12 0.78 5.45
CA TYR A 152 16.94 0.87 4.24
C TYR A 152 16.48 -0.02 3.08
N LEU A 153 15.64 -1.02 3.35
CA LEU A 153 14.99 -1.87 2.34
C LEU A 153 13.56 -1.44 2.01
N SER A 154 13.08 -0.33 2.54
CA SER A 154 11.78 0.22 2.19
C SER A 154 11.89 1.20 1.02
N TYR A 155 10.99 1.06 0.07
CA TYR A 155 10.89 1.85 -1.16
C TYR A 155 9.47 2.43 -1.29
N PRO A 156 9.14 3.46 -0.50
CA PRO A 156 7.79 4.03 -0.44
C PRO A 156 7.44 4.75 -1.75
N VAL A 157 6.18 4.62 -2.18
CA VAL A 157 5.64 5.30 -3.37
C VAL A 157 4.92 6.60 -3.04
N ASN A 158 4.62 6.82 -1.77
CA ASN A 158 3.99 8.03 -1.24
C ASN A 158 4.72 8.53 0.01
N GLY A 159 4.35 9.70 0.50
CA GLY A 159 4.94 10.29 1.70
C GLY A 159 4.26 9.89 3.01
N GLY A 160 3.37 8.90 2.98
CA GLY A 160 2.65 8.38 4.14
C GLY A 160 1.81 9.41 4.88
N GLN A 161 1.45 9.04 6.10
CA GLN A 161 0.72 9.95 6.99
C GLN A 161 1.46 11.28 7.23
N PRO A 162 2.81 11.32 7.35
CA PRO A 162 3.51 12.60 7.52
C PRO A 162 3.22 13.61 6.41
N ALA A 163 3.28 13.20 5.14
CA ALA A 163 3.00 14.09 4.02
C ALA A 163 1.53 14.50 3.96
N LEU A 164 0.60 13.59 4.28
CA LEU A 164 -0.83 13.94 4.33
C LEU A 164 -1.11 15.01 5.37
N VAL A 165 -0.59 14.86 6.58
CA VAL A 165 -0.90 15.78 7.69
C VAL A 165 -0.21 17.14 7.49
N ALA A 166 1.05 17.16 7.02
CA ALA A 166 1.73 18.39 6.66
C ALA A 166 1.00 19.11 5.51
N GLY A 167 0.59 18.36 4.48
CA GLY A 167 -0.19 18.91 3.37
C GLY A 167 -1.58 19.38 3.79
N ASN A 168 -2.24 18.69 4.73
CA ASN A 168 -3.50 19.14 5.30
C ASN A 168 -3.32 20.51 5.99
N GLY A 169 -2.22 20.70 6.72
CA GLY A 169 -1.86 22.00 7.27
C GLY A 169 -1.76 23.10 6.21
N GLU A 170 -1.10 22.83 5.07
CA GLU A 170 -1.00 23.79 3.96
C GLU A 170 -2.36 24.06 3.30
N GLN A 171 -3.18 23.00 3.08
CA GLN A 171 -4.53 23.15 2.54
C GLN A 171 -5.39 24.00 3.45
N LEU A 172 -5.34 23.76 4.75
CA LEU A 172 -6.09 24.51 5.75
C LEU A 172 -5.59 25.96 5.90
N ALA A 173 -4.29 26.19 5.78
CA ALA A 173 -3.73 27.54 5.84
C ALA A 173 -4.29 28.47 4.75
N ALA A 174 -4.58 27.91 3.58
CA ALA A 174 -5.19 28.66 2.48
C ALA A 174 -6.69 28.95 2.68
N ASN A 175 -7.37 28.14 3.48
CA ASN A 175 -8.82 28.11 3.58
C ASN A 175 -9.38 28.62 4.92
N CYS A 176 -8.58 28.66 5.98
CA CYS A 176 -9.07 28.82 7.35
C CYS A 176 -8.22 29.81 8.16
N SER A 177 -8.88 30.56 9.02
CA SER A 177 -8.24 31.50 9.95
C SER A 177 -7.65 30.80 11.17
N ARG A 178 -8.33 29.76 11.66
CA ARG A 178 -7.98 28.91 12.79
C ARG A 178 -8.29 27.46 12.48
N VAL A 179 -7.59 26.55 13.16
CA VAL A 179 -7.76 25.10 12.97
C VAL A 179 -7.80 24.40 14.32
N SER A 180 -8.81 23.53 14.50
CA SER A 180 -8.82 22.53 15.55
C SER A 180 -8.46 21.17 14.95
N LEU A 181 -7.46 20.50 15.54
CA LEU A 181 -7.07 19.14 15.20
C LEU A 181 -7.64 18.15 16.23
N VAL A 182 -8.34 17.13 15.75
CA VAL A 182 -8.76 15.98 16.58
C VAL A 182 -7.99 14.75 16.13
N ARG A 183 -7.27 14.15 17.07
CA ARG A 183 -6.31 13.09 16.79
C ARG A 183 -6.36 11.97 17.84
N PRO A 184 -5.84 10.77 17.54
CA PRO A 184 -5.78 9.69 18.50
C PRO A 184 -4.81 10.01 19.66
N ASP A 185 -5.17 9.53 20.85
CA ASP A 185 -4.31 9.57 22.06
C ASP A 185 -3.32 8.41 22.02
N THR A 186 -2.35 8.49 21.11
CA THR A 186 -1.32 7.49 20.88
C THR A 186 0.02 8.16 20.60
N LEU A 187 1.13 7.44 20.77
CA LEU A 187 2.47 7.95 20.47
C LEU A 187 2.60 8.44 19.00
N VAL A 188 1.94 7.77 18.06
CA VAL A 188 1.89 8.22 16.66
C VAL A 188 1.03 9.47 16.56
N GLY A 189 -0.11 9.50 17.24
CA GLY A 189 -0.99 10.66 17.29
C GLY A 189 -0.29 11.91 17.81
N ASP A 190 0.59 11.78 18.79
CA ASP A 190 1.36 12.91 19.38
C ASP A 190 2.28 13.62 18.36
N THR A 191 2.59 12.98 17.23
CA THR A 191 3.39 13.62 16.17
C THR A 191 2.56 14.49 15.23
N LEU A 192 1.23 14.29 15.16
CA LEU A 192 0.36 14.93 14.18
C LEU A 192 0.25 16.45 14.32
N PRO A 193 0.14 17.02 15.55
CA PRO A 193 0.11 18.48 15.72
C PRO A 193 1.34 19.15 15.12
N GLY A 194 2.53 18.60 15.37
CA GLY A 194 3.78 19.15 14.82
C GLY A 194 3.82 19.15 13.30
N LEU A 195 3.32 18.11 12.66
CA LEU A 195 3.23 17.98 11.20
C LEU A 195 2.20 18.97 10.61
N LEU A 196 1.01 19.06 11.21
CA LEU A 196 -0.04 19.98 10.76
C LEU A 196 0.41 21.43 10.89
N ASP A 197 1.01 21.78 12.04
CA ASP A 197 1.44 23.14 12.37
C ASP A 197 2.57 23.62 11.46
N THR A 198 3.42 22.76 10.94
CA THR A 198 4.41 23.15 9.94
C THR A 198 3.75 23.59 8.63
N GLY A 199 2.72 22.88 8.18
CA GLY A 199 1.94 23.30 7.02
C GLY A 199 1.17 24.60 7.26
N LEU A 200 0.55 24.75 8.43
CA LEU A 200 -0.16 25.98 8.83
C LEU A 200 0.79 27.19 8.87
N SER A 201 1.97 27.01 9.46
CA SER A 201 2.94 28.10 9.60
C SER A 201 3.52 28.55 8.26
N GLY A 202 3.68 27.65 7.30
CA GLY A 202 4.05 27.96 5.91
C GLY A 202 3.10 28.95 5.24
N GLY A 203 1.81 28.89 5.58
CA GLY A 203 0.78 29.85 5.14
C GLY A 203 0.52 30.99 6.12
N GLY A 204 1.37 31.20 7.13
CA GLY A 204 1.26 32.30 8.10
C GLY A 204 0.11 32.15 9.10
N ARG A 205 -0.35 30.92 9.36
CA ARG A 205 -1.43 30.64 10.30
C ARG A 205 -0.88 30.25 11.69
N PRO A 206 -1.65 30.50 12.77
CA PRO A 206 -1.29 30.03 14.10
C PRO A 206 -1.31 28.50 14.18
N ALA A 207 -0.62 27.95 15.17
CA ALA A 207 -0.68 26.53 15.50
C ALA A 207 -2.11 26.07 15.75
N SER A 208 -2.38 24.82 15.43
CA SER A 208 -3.68 24.20 15.64
C SER A 208 -4.01 24.05 17.12
N TYR A 209 -5.30 24.05 17.44
CA TYR A 209 -5.77 23.64 18.75
C TYR A 209 -5.88 22.12 18.80
N ASP A 210 -4.99 21.50 19.56
CA ASP A 210 -4.84 20.05 19.66
C ASP A 210 -5.85 19.40 20.62
N ILE A 211 -6.55 18.39 20.17
CA ILE A 211 -7.53 17.59 20.92
C ILE A 211 -7.23 16.12 20.72
N SER A 212 -6.64 15.47 21.73
CA SER A 212 -6.45 14.02 21.73
C SER A 212 -7.68 13.29 22.24
N THR A 213 -7.97 12.11 21.69
CA THR A 213 -9.07 11.23 22.09
C THR A 213 -8.79 9.78 21.73
N THR A 214 -9.60 8.85 22.25
CA THR A 214 -9.52 7.44 21.84
C THR A 214 -10.04 7.22 20.43
N GLU A 215 -9.44 6.28 19.69
CA GLU A 215 -9.89 5.91 18.32
C GLU A 215 -11.22 5.12 18.32
N GLU A 216 -11.61 4.51 19.43
CA GLU A 216 -12.71 3.53 19.51
C GLU A 216 -13.93 4.03 20.30
N ALA A 217 -14.14 5.34 20.36
CA ALA A 217 -15.32 5.88 21.04
C ALA A 217 -16.58 5.69 20.17
N THR A 218 -17.71 5.47 20.84
CA THR A 218 -19.03 5.41 20.20
C THR A 218 -19.68 6.78 20.02
N SER A 219 -19.10 7.82 20.66
CA SER A 219 -19.48 9.23 20.53
C SER A 219 -18.29 10.11 20.90
N TYR A 220 -18.20 11.26 20.27
CA TYR A 220 -17.17 12.29 20.49
C TYR A 220 -17.77 13.67 20.77
N GLU A 221 -18.93 13.72 21.43
CA GLU A 221 -19.63 15.00 21.69
C GLU A 221 -18.80 16.03 22.45
N THR A 222 -18.00 15.56 23.43
CA THR A 222 -17.11 16.43 24.21
C THR A 222 -16.02 17.04 23.33
N GLU A 223 -15.35 16.21 22.52
CA GLU A 223 -14.26 16.62 21.62
C GLU A 223 -14.82 17.52 20.50
N ALA A 224 -15.96 17.15 19.93
CA ALA A 224 -16.65 17.94 18.90
C ALA A 224 -17.05 19.32 19.42
N SER A 225 -17.61 19.41 20.63
CA SER A 225 -17.95 20.66 21.28
C SER A 225 -16.70 21.54 21.54
N ARG A 226 -15.57 20.93 21.92
CA ARG A 226 -14.31 21.65 22.09
C ARG A 226 -13.77 22.14 20.75
N ALA A 227 -13.79 21.28 19.71
CA ALA A 227 -13.33 21.62 18.38
C ALA A 227 -14.10 22.80 17.77
N LEU A 228 -15.45 22.79 17.87
CA LEU A 228 -16.31 23.89 17.43
C LEU A 228 -15.96 25.19 18.12
N ARG A 229 -15.87 25.21 19.46
CA ARG A 229 -15.56 26.44 20.20
C ARG A 229 -14.20 27.03 19.85
N GLN A 230 -13.18 26.18 19.58
CA GLN A 230 -11.83 26.63 19.30
C GLN A 230 -11.63 27.04 17.83
N ALA A 231 -12.32 26.36 16.91
CA ALA A 231 -12.29 26.71 15.49
C ALA A 231 -12.95 28.07 15.22
N GLY A 232 -14.02 28.40 15.95
CA GLY A 232 -14.81 29.61 15.70
C GLY A 232 -15.46 29.54 14.31
N ASP A 233 -15.04 30.39 13.39
CA ASP A 233 -15.40 30.44 11.96
C ASP A 233 -14.35 29.76 11.06
N GLY A 234 -13.41 29.04 11.66
CA GLY A 234 -12.31 28.40 10.95
C GLY A 234 -12.63 26.97 10.51
N CYS A 235 -11.69 26.05 10.78
CA CYS A 235 -11.81 24.67 10.34
C CYS A 235 -11.60 23.67 11.48
N VAL A 236 -12.24 22.50 11.34
CA VAL A 236 -12.00 21.34 12.17
C VAL A 236 -11.48 20.20 11.30
N THR A 237 -10.30 19.72 11.60
CA THR A 237 -9.73 18.53 10.94
C THR A 237 -9.68 17.34 11.93
N ALA A 238 -10.13 16.17 11.49
CA ALA A 238 -10.07 14.95 12.29
C ALA A 238 -9.25 13.88 11.57
N VAL A 239 -8.28 13.30 12.27
CA VAL A 239 -7.39 12.24 11.78
C VAL A 239 -7.46 11.08 12.77
N LEU A 240 -8.60 10.41 12.82
CA LEU A 240 -8.93 9.35 13.77
C LEU A 240 -9.09 7.97 13.08
N GLY A 241 -8.60 7.83 11.83
CA GLY A 241 -8.85 6.61 11.07
C GLY A 241 -10.35 6.31 10.98
N LYS A 242 -10.78 5.13 11.43
CA LYS A 242 -12.20 4.73 11.44
C LYS A 242 -13.06 5.59 12.37
N GLY A 243 -12.49 6.12 13.45
CA GLY A 243 -13.20 7.01 14.39
C GLY A 243 -13.60 8.35 13.78
N THR A 244 -13.03 8.72 12.62
CA THR A 244 -13.30 10.00 11.96
C THR A 244 -14.78 10.16 11.57
N GLU A 245 -15.41 9.11 11.07
CA GLU A 245 -16.84 9.12 10.73
C GLU A 245 -17.70 9.39 11.98
N THR A 246 -17.47 8.66 13.07
CA THR A 246 -18.18 8.83 14.34
C THR A 246 -17.93 10.21 14.95
N PHE A 247 -16.72 10.75 14.79
CA PHE A 247 -16.41 12.12 15.23
C PHE A 247 -17.26 13.15 14.47
N PHE A 248 -17.26 13.10 13.14
CA PHE A 248 -18.04 14.05 12.34
C PHE A 248 -19.54 13.85 12.49
N ASP A 249 -20.01 12.67 12.83
CA ASP A 249 -21.39 12.45 13.25
C ASP A 249 -21.73 13.21 14.54
N SER A 250 -20.87 13.12 15.55
CA SER A 250 -21.02 13.85 16.80
C SER A 250 -20.91 15.35 16.60
N PHE A 251 -19.97 15.78 15.75
CA PHE A 251 -19.74 17.18 15.38
C PHE A 251 -21.01 17.83 14.79
N ARG A 252 -21.62 17.20 13.79
CA ARG A 252 -22.79 17.74 13.10
C ARG A 252 -24.03 17.86 13.99
N ARG A 253 -24.20 16.95 14.96
CA ARG A 253 -25.32 17.07 15.91
C ARG A 253 -25.22 18.29 16.80
N LEU A 254 -24.01 18.82 16.96
CA LEU A 254 -23.72 19.98 17.80
C LEU A 254 -23.54 21.27 16.98
N GLU A 255 -23.32 21.15 15.68
CA GLU A 255 -23.06 22.27 14.80
C GLU A 255 -24.34 23.12 14.61
N PRO A 256 -24.28 24.45 14.83
CA PRO A 256 -25.39 25.35 14.51
C PRO A 256 -25.74 25.32 13.02
N GLN A 257 -27.02 25.52 12.67
CA GLN A 257 -27.50 25.49 11.28
C GLN A 257 -26.88 26.57 10.38
N ASP A 258 -26.43 27.66 10.97
CA ASP A 258 -25.76 28.79 10.33
C ASP A 258 -24.23 28.80 10.55
N SER A 259 -23.68 27.65 10.89
CA SER A 259 -22.22 27.48 11.09
C SER A 259 -21.46 27.67 9.78
N GLU A 260 -20.38 28.45 9.82
CA GLU A 260 -19.42 28.60 8.72
C GLU A 260 -18.18 27.71 8.89
N VAL A 261 -18.17 26.85 9.93
CA VAL A 261 -17.04 25.95 10.20
C VAL A 261 -16.90 24.94 9.08
N ARG A 262 -15.71 24.87 8.50
CA ARG A 262 -15.41 23.87 7.47
C ARG A 262 -14.78 22.62 8.10
N ILE A 263 -15.17 21.47 7.59
CA ILE A 263 -14.56 20.19 8.01
C ILE A 263 -13.44 19.79 7.07
N SER A 264 -12.47 19.10 7.61
CA SER A 264 -11.34 18.57 6.85
C SER A 264 -10.87 17.23 7.38
N SER A 265 -10.21 16.47 6.55
CA SER A 265 -9.50 15.25 6.92
C SER A 265 -8.42 14.90 5.89
N VAL A 266 -7.82 13.75 6.08
CA VAL A 266 -6.84 13.16 5.17
C VAL A 266 -7.37 11.88 4.53
N LEU A 267 -6.82 11.51 3.38
CA LEU A 267 -7.12 10.24 2.72
C LEU A 267 -6.88 9.07 3.69
N GLY A 268 -7.76 8.06 3.63
CA GLY A 268 -7.78 6.96 4.61
C GLY A 268 -8.74 7.21 5.79
N SER A 269 -8.99 8.49 6.13
CA SER A 269 -10.05 8.86 7.09
C SER A 269 -11.33 9.32 6.39
N VAL A 270 -11.22 10.11 5.31
CA VAL A 270 -12.34 10.47 4.43
C VAL A 270 -11.93 10.13 2.98
N GLY A 271 -12.73 9.32 2.32
CA GLY A 271 -12.55 8.94 0.91
C GLY A 271 -13.88 8.83 0.18
N GLN A 272 -13.87 8.61 -1.13
CA GLN A 272 -15.09 8.56 -1.94
C GLN A 272 -16.10 7.53 -1.42
N GLY A 273 -15.66 6.34 -1.02
CA GLY A 273 -16.55 5.31 -0.49
C GLY A 273 -17.29 5.75 0.78
N LEU A 274 -16.68 6.61 1.63
CA LEU A 274 -17.37 7.18 2.79
C LEU A 274 -18.44 8.19 2.34
N VAL A 275 -18.11 9.07 1.42
CA VAL A 275 -19.04 10.05 0.86
C VAL A 275 -20.25 9.35 0.23
N ASP A 276 -20.01 8.31 -0.58
CA ASP A 276 -21.08 7.55 -1.27
C ASP A 276 -22.04 6.87 -0.27
N ARG A 277 -21.52 6.16 0.75
CA ARG A 277 -22.37 5.46 1.74
C ARG A 277 -23.09 6.38 2.73
N THR A 278 -22.64 7.63 2.85
CA THR A 278 -23.26 8.64 3.74
C THR A 278 -24.22 9.58 3.02
N GLY A 279 -24.56 9.32 1.76
CA GLY A 279 -25.58 10.05 1.03
C GLY A 279 -25.15 10.70 -0.28
N GLY A 280 -23.89 10.55 -0.71
CA GLY A 280 -23.39 11.15 -1.95
C GLY A 280 -23.47 12.67 -1.89
N ALA A 281 -24.28 13.30 -2.75
CA ALA A 281 -24.48 14.75 -2.76
C ALA A 281 -25.16 15.30 -1.50
N ASP A 282 -25.90 14.47 -0.80
CA ASP A 282 -26.51 14.80 0.50
C ASP A 282 -25.61 14.37 1.67
N SER A 283 -24.38 13.96 1.37
CA SER A 283 -23.41 13.54 2.37
C SER A 283 -23.09 14.70 3.31
N PRO A 284 -22.96 14.40 4.59
CA PRO A 284 -22.48 15.37 5.57
C PRO A 284 -21.03 15.82 5.34
N PHE A 285 -20.34 15.20 4.41
CA PHE A 285 -18.99 15.61 3.99
C PHE A 285 -18.98 16.57 2.80
N GLU A 286 -20.17 17.04 2.33
CA GLU A 286 -20.21 18.07 1.28
C GLU A 286 -19.43 19.32 1.71
N GLY A 287 -18.55 19.83 0.85
CA GLY A 287 -17.64 20.95 1.16
C GLY A 287 -16.39 20.58 1.97
N ALA A 288 -16.25 19.33 2.44
CA ALA A 288 -15.09 18.87 3.21
C ALA A 288 -13.79 18.97 2.39
N LEU A 289 -12.73 19.48 3.01
CA LEU A 289 -11.39 19.51 2.45
C LEU A 289 -10.69 18.16 2.74
N VAL A 290 -10.08 17.56 1.74
CA VAL A 290 -9.40 16.26 1.89
C VAL A 290 -8.02 16.31 1.24
N THR A 291 -6.99 16.03 2.02
CA THR A 291 -5.63 15.88 1.50
C THR A 291 -5.36 14.43 1.13
N GLY A 292 -4.94 14.18 -0.12
CA GLY A 292 -4.66 12.84 -0.64
C GLY A 292 -3.23 12.68 -1.13
N TRP A 293 -2.77 11.43 -1.31
CA TRP A 293 -1.49 11.13 -1.96
C TRP A 293 -1.59 11.17 -3.48
N TYR A 294 -2.74 10.80 -4.00
CA TYR A 294 -2.96 10.53 -5.41
C TYR A 294 -4.07 11.43 -5.97
N PRO A 295 -4.19 11.52 -7.29
CA PRO A 295 -5.35 12.16 -7.91
C PRO A 295 -6.65 11.57 -7.38
N GLU A 296 -7.70 12.38 -7.37
CA GLU A 296 -9.04 11.96 -6.98
C GLU A 296 -9.47 10.69 -7.77
N SER A 297 -10.25 9.84 -7.13
CA SER A 297 -10.62 8.53 -7.70
C SER A 297 -11.38 8.59 -9.02
N GLY A 298 -11.98 9.74 -9.36
CA GLY A 298 -12.63 10.01 -10.63
C GLY A 298 -11.68 10.39 -11.78
N ASP A 299 -10.41 10.70 -11.50
CA ASP A 299 -9.45 11.12 -12.51
C ASP A 299 -9.23 10.05 -13.60
N ALA A 300 -9.04 10.51 -14.84
CA ALA A 300 -8.85 9.64 -15.99
C ALA A 300 -7.57 8.79 -15.92
N ARG A 301 -6.56 9.21 -15.17
CA ARG A 301 -5.33 8.45 -14.94
C ARG A 301 -5.58 7.07 -14.30
N TRP A 302 -6.68 6.90 -13.59
CA TRP A 302 -7.12 5.62 -13.03
C TRP A 302 -7.85 4.69 -14.02
N ASN A 303 -8.05 5.11 -15.28
CA ASN A 303 -8.84 4.32 -16.25
C ASN A 303 -8.27 2.93 -16.51
N GLU A 304 -6.94 2.80 -16.55
CA GLU A 304 -6.29 1.51 -16.77
C GLU A 304 -6.55 0.57 -15.57
N MET A 305 -6.29 1.02 -14.34
CA MET A 305 -6.59 0.24 -13.14
C MET A 305 -8.07 -0.19 -13.10
N ARG A 306 -9.01 0.75 -13.35
CA ARG A 306 -10.43 0.44 -13.40
C ARG A 306 -10.79 -0.56 -14.50
N GLY A 307 -10.10 -0.49 -15.65
CA GLY A 307 -10.22 -1.45 -16.74
C GLY A 307 -9.80 -2.84 -16.30
N VAL A 308 -8.63 -2.95 -15.71
CA VAL A 308 -8.06 -4.20 -15.18
C VAL A 308 -8.95 -4.82 -14.10
N ILE A 309 -9.46 -4.01 -13.16
CA ILE A 309 -10.39 -4.51 -12.14
C ILE A 309 -11.64 -5.11 -12.80
N ARG A 310 -12.26 -4.42 -13.77
CA ARG A 310 -13.46 -4.94 -14.45
C ARG A 310 -13.23 -6.27 -15.16
N GLU A 311 -12.05 -6.46 -15.75
CA GLU A 311 -11.76 -7.62 -16.59
C GLU A 311 -11.16 -8.79 -15.81
N TYR A 312 -10.25 -8.52 -14.86
CA TYR A 312 -9.43 -9.54 -14.20
C TYR A 312 -9.75 -9.76 -12.71
N ALA A 313 -10.62 -8.96 -12.08
CA ALA A 313 -11.03 -9.19 -10.70
C ALA A 313 -12.09 -10.29 -10.55
N PHE A 314 -12.77 -10.68 -11.64
CA PHE A 314 -13.81 -11.71 -11.64
C PHE A 314 -14.95 -11.47 -10.64
N GLY A 315 -15.28 -10.19 -10.39
CA GLY A 315 -16.33 -9.80 -9.47
C GLY A 315 -15.92 -9.87 -7.98
N ASP A 316 -14.63 -9.83 -7.67
CA ASP A 316 -14.15 -9.75 -6.28
C ASP A 316 -14.55 -8.39 -5.69
N ASP A 317 -15.54 -8.39 -4.81
CA ASP A 317 -16.16 -7.23 -4.18
C ASP A 317 -15.28 -6.56 -3.11
N ARG A 318 -14.15 -7.18 -2.75
CA ARG A 318 -13.14 -6.56 -1.86
C ARG A 318 -12.39 -5.42 -2.53
N ILE A 319 -12.38 -5.36 -3.87
CA ILE A 319 -11.62 -4.37 -4.64
C ILE A 319 -12.48 -3.13 -4.91
N ASP A 320 -12.36 -2.14 -4.04
CA ASP A 320 -12.89 -0.80 -4.31
C ASP A 320 -11.82 0.05 -5.01
N PRO A 321 -12.02 0.47 -6.29
CA PRO A 321 -11.05 1.29 -7.00
C PRO A 321 -10.86 2.70 -6.41
N THR A 322 -11.73 3.11 -5.48
CA THR A 322 -11.63 4.39 -4.78
C THR A 322 -10.84 4.28 -3.48
N ASP A 323 -10.54 3.05 -3.03
CA ASP A 323 -9.79 2.80 -1.81
C ASP A 323 -8.30 3.12 -1.99
N ALA A 324 -7.74 3.86 -1.04
CA ALA A 324 -6.34 4.29 -1.08
C ALA A 324 -5.34 3.12 -1.01
N GLY A 325 -5.70 2.02 -0.35
CA GLY A 325 -4.87 0.82 -0.29
C GLY A 325 -4.83 0.09 -1.64
N VAL A 326 -5.99 -0.05 -2.29
CA VAL A 326 -6.10 -0.61 -3.65
C VAL A 326 -5.27 0.22 -4.63
N GLN A 327 -5.38 1.55 -4.57
CA GLN A 327 -4.62 2.48 -5.38
C GLN A 327 -3.10 2.38 -5.11
N THR A 328 -2.71 2.31 -3.85
CA THR A 328 -1.29 2.13 -3.46
C THR A 328 -0.74 0.80 -3.98
N THR A 329 -1.51 -0.28 -3.87
CA THR A 329 -1.11 -1.59 -4.40
C THR A 329 -0.90 -1.57 -5.90
N TRP A 330 -1.83 -0.96 -6.65
CA TRP A 330 -1.67 -0.77 -8.11
C TRP A 330 -0.34 -0.06 -8.44
N ILE A 331 -0.07 1.07 -7.80
CA ILE A 331 1.16 1.86 -8.00
C ILE A 331 2.42 1.06 -7.62
N ALA A 332 2.37 0.32 -6.51
CA ALA A 332 3.48 -0.50 -6.05
C ALA A 332 3.85 -1.61 -7.05
N TYR A 333 2.83 -2.26 -7.64
CA TYR A 333 3.04 -3.27 -8.66
C TYR A 333 3.52 -2.68 -9.98
N THR A 334 3.04 -1.50 -10.37
CA THR A 334 3.59 -0.74 -11.51
C THR A 334 5.09 -0.43 -11.28
N ALA A 335 5.47 -0.10 -10.04
CA ALA A 335 6.87 0.12 -9.70
C ALA A 335 7.70 -1.17 -9.78
N LEU A 336 7.18 -2.30 -9.29
CA LEU A 336 7.83 -3.60 -9.43
C LEU A 336 8.04 -3.96 -10.91
N GLU A 337 7.00 -3.84 -11.75
CA GLU A 337 7.06 -4.13 -13.18
C GLU A 337 8.17 -3.31 -13.86
N ALA A 338 8.17 -2.00 -13.68
CA ALA A 338 9.19 -1.12 -14.25
C ALA A 338 10.63 -1.50 -13.82
N VAL A 339 10.80 -1.92 -12.57
CA VAL A 339 12.11 -2.35 -12.03
C VAL A 339 12.55 -3.68 -12.65
N VAL A 340 11.66 -4.67 -12.75
CA VAL A 340 11.97 -5.98 -13.32
C VAL A 340 12.28 -5.86 -14.81
N GLU A 341 11.51 -5.06 -15.56
CA GLU A 341 11.76 -4.79 -16.97
C GLU A 341 13.12 -4.10 -17.20
N ALA A 342 13.45 -3.12 -16.36
CA ALA A 342 14.74 -2.42 -16.45
C ALA A 342 15.95 -3.31 -16.11
N MET A 343 15.75 -4.39 -15.34
CA MET A 343 16.82 -5.33 -15.02
C MET A 343 17.19 -6.21 -16.21
N ASP A 344 16.22 -6.61 -17.03
CA ASP A 344 16.37 -7.51 -18.20
C ASP A 344 17.30 -8.71 -17.93
N ARG A 345 17.00 -9.47 -16.87
CA ARG A 345 17.80 -10.63 -16.44
C ARG A 345 16.98 -11.90 -16.52
N PRO A 346 17.63 -13.06 -16.68
CA PRO A 346 16.94 -14.35 -16.67
C PRO A 346 16.42 -14.73 -15.27
N ASP A 347 17.07 -14.22 -14.21
CA ASP A 347 16.74 -14.43 -12.79
C ASP A 347 16.52 -13.11 -12.09
N ILE A 348 15.45 -13.00 -11.35
CA ILE A 348 15.07 -11.81 -10.56
C ILE A 348 15.16 -12.16 -9.08
N THR A 349 16.10 -11.54 -8.39
CA THR A 349 16.36 -11.75 -6.96
C THR A 349 16.06 -10.52 -6.13
N ALA A 350 15.81 -10.69 -4.82
CA ALA A 350 15.62 -9.61 -3.87
C ALA A 350 16.78 -8.60 -3.87
N GLY A 351 18.00 -9.10 -3.87
CA GLY A 351 19.21 -8.25 -3.97
C GLY A 351 19.29 -7.49 -5.30
N GLY A 352 18.91 -8.14 -6.41
CA GLY A 352 18.86 -7.51 -7.73
C GLY A 352 17.87 -6.35 -7.80
N ILE A 353 16.65 -6.56 -7.29
CA ILE A 353 15.62 -5.52 -7.18
C ILE A 353 16.13 -4.34 -6.34
N SER A 354 16.67 -4.62 -5.15
CA SER A 354 17.22 -3.58 -4.26
C SER A 354 18.34 -2.77 -4.93
N VAL A 355 19.23 -3.42 -5.66
CA VAL A 355 20.31 -2.75 -6.42
C VAL A 355 19.74 -1.87 -7.53
N SER A 356 18.74 -2.34 -8.28
CA SER A 356 18.10 -1.58 -9.35
C SER A 356 17.42 -0.32 -8.81
N LEU A 357 16.63 -0.45 -7.74
CA LEU A 357 15.97 0.67 -7.07
C LEU A 357 16.98 1.70 -6.54
N ASN A 358 18.02 1.26 -5.83
CA ASN A 358 19.04 2.15 -5.26
C ASN A 358 19.92 2.83 -6.33
N ARG A 359 20.05 2.27 -7.52
CA ARG A 359 20.72 2.90 -8.68
C ARG A 359 19.86 3.97 -9.34
N GLY A 360 18.56 4.01 -9.02
CA GLY A 360 17.62 5.03 -9.47
C GLY A 360 16.91 4.68 -10.76
N THR A 361 16.50 3.43 -10.90
CA THR A 361 15.50 3.07 -11.90
C THR A 361 14.32 4.02 -11.78
N GLU A 362 14.00 4.68 -12.90
CA GLU A 362 12.87 5.61 -12.96
C GLU A 362 11.57 4.83 -13.10
N VAL A 363 10.60 5.20 -12.27
CA VAL A 363 9.27 4.61 -12.30
C VAL A 363 8.28 5.71 -12.66
N ASP A 364 7.72 5.62 -13.86
CA ASP A 364 6.57 6.40 -14.29
C ASP A 364 5.29 5.62 -13.99
N THR A 365 4.42 6.22 -13.20
CA THR A 365 3.13 5.64 -12.80
C THR A 365 1.95 6.17 -13.63
N GLY A 366 2.20 6.69 -14.82
CA GLY A 366 1.16 7.34 -15.64
C GLY A 366 0.63 8.63 -15.02
N GLY A 367 1.45 9.32 -14.20
CA GLY A 367 1.06 10.54 -13.51
C GLY A 367 0.19 10.32 -12.26
N LEU A 368 0.04 9.09 -11.78
CA LEU A 368 -0.60 8.80 -10.48
C LEU A 368 0.27 9.25 -9.31
N THR A 369 1.58 9.28 -9.52
CA THR A 369 2.58 9.94 -8.67
C THR A 369 3.50 10.77 -9.57
N PRO A 370 4.33 11.68 -9.05
CA PRO A 370 5.53 12.10 -9.75
C PRO A 370 6.42 10.90 -10.08
N VAL A 371 7.32 11.03 -11.05
CA VAL A 371 8.31 10.00 -11.36
C VAL A 371 9.10 9.65 -10.08
N LEU A 372 9.13 8.36 -9.73
CA LEU A 372 9.77 7.88 -8.52
C LEU A 372 11.18 7.39 -8.80
N ARG A 373 12.11 7.70 -7.89
CA ARG A 373 13.50 7.23 -7.87
C ARG A 373 13.97 7.15 -6.43
N TRP A 374 14.67 6.07 -6.06
CA TRP A 374 15.09 5.85 -4.67
C TRP A 374 16.59 5.94 -4.46
N ARG A 375 17.30 6.79 -5.24
CA ARG A 375 18.70 7.08 -4.93
C ARG A 375 18.78 7.93 -3.66
N PHE A 376 19.87 7.82 -2.94
CA PHE A 376 20.11 8.60 -1.72
C PHE A 376 19.83 10.11 -1.90
N GLN A 377 20.24 10.66 -3.05
CA GLN A 377 20.04 12.07 -3.38
C GLN A 377 18.58 12.47 -3.71
N ASP A 378 17.72 11.50 -3.99
CA ASP A 378 16.30 11.75 -4.28
C ASP A 378 15.43 11.72 -3.00
N MET A 379 16.05 11.31 -1.87
CA MET A 379 15.36 11.19 -0.59
C MET A 379 15.31 12.54 0.13
N ILE A 380 14.22 12.80 0.85
CA ILE A 380 14.16 13.99 1.69
C ILE A 380 15.09 13.80 2.89
N GLY A 381 15.96 14.78 3.15
CA GLY A 381 17.04 14.70 4.16
C GLY A 381 16.54 14.82 5.61
N THR A 382 15.51 14.07 6.04
CA THR A 382 15.05 14.06 7.43
C THR A 382 15.45 12.75 8.13
N THR A 383 15.77 12.83 9.42
CA THR A 383 16.08 11.63 10.22
C THR A 383 14.86 10.77 10.49
N ALA A 384 13.67 11.37 10.57
CA ALA A 384 12.42 10.68 10.88
C ALA A 384 11.80 9.99 9.65
N TYR A 385 12.05 10.53 8.44
CA TYR A 385 11.38 10.08 7.21
C TYR A 385 12.37 10.00 6.04
N GLY A 386 13.59 9.54 6.32
CA GLY A 386 14.72 9.57 5.39
C GLY A 386 14.53 8.78 4.10
N ARG A 387 13.54 7.88 4.02
CA ARG A 387 13.24 7.09 2.83
C ARG A 387 12.18 7.70 1.91
N ILE A 388 11.54 8.80 2.28
CA ILE A 388 10.56 9.45 1.42
C ILE A 388 11.26 10.03 0.19
N VAL A 389 10.79 9.66 -0.98
CA VAL A 389 11.20 10.22 -2.29
C VAL A 389 10.06 11.00 -2.95
N ASN A 390 8.85 10.85 -2.44
CA ASN A 390 7.66 11.55 -2.90
C ASN A 390 6.94 12.21 -1.73
N ALA A 391 7.24 13.48 -1.50
CA ALA A 391 6.59 14.33 -0.51
C ALA A 391 5.50 15.19 -1.16
N ARG A 392 4.79 14.68 -2.16
CA ARG A 392 3.74 15.41 -2.85
C ARG A 392 2.37 14.83 -2.54
N VAL A 393 1.43 15.75 -2.38
CA VAL A 393 0.04 15.48 -2.03
C VAL A 393 -0.89 16.16 -3.03
N THR A 394 -2.16 15.80 -3.00
CA THR A 394 -3.23 16.47 -3.74
C THR A 394 -4.20 17.14 -2.78
N PHE A 395 -4.68 18.32 -3.14
CA PHE A 395 -5.74 19.01 -2.42
C PHE A 395 -7.06 18.74 -3.10
N GLN A 396 -7.97 18.14 -2.37
CA GLN A 396 -9.28 17.70 -2.83
C GLN A 396 -10.37 18.34 -1.98
N VAL A 397 -11.57 18.39 -2.53
CA VAL A 397 -12.78 18.86 -1.85
C VAL A 397 -13.96 18.02 -2.30
N VAL A 398 -14.89 17.73 -1.39
CA VAL A 398 -16.15 17.07 -1.73
C VAL A 398 -17.08 18.09 -2.37
N ARG A 399 -17.53 17.84 -3.61
CA ARG A 399 -18.52 18.63 -4.34
C ARG A 399 -19.49 17.73 -5.07
N ASP A 400 -20.79 17.99 -4.91
CA ASP A 400 -21.84 17.17 -5.50
C ASP A 400 -21.68 15.67 -5.20
N GLY A 401 -21.28 15.36 -3.97
CA GLY A 401 -21.02 14.00 -3.50
C GLY A 401 -19.75 13.35 -4.08
N ARG A 402 -18.84 14.12 -4.63
CA ARG A 402 -17.61 13.59 -5.23
C ARG A 402 -16.37 14.30 -4.71
N LEU A 403 -15.33 13.50 -4.44
CA LEU A 403 -13.99 14.04 -4.27
C LEU A 403 -13.49 14.57 -5.61
N THR A 404 -13.24 15.86 -5.66
CA THR A 404 -12.75 16.60 -6.83
C THR A 404 -11.49 17.35 -6.47
N ALA A 405 -10.62 17.64 -7.45
CA ALA A 405 -9.45 18.46 -7.22
C ALA A 405 -9.86 19.87 -6.79
N GLU A 406 -9.45 20.32 -5.60
CA GLU A 406 -9.49 21.72 -5.19
C GLU A 406 -8.42 22.51 -5.92
N LYS A 407 -7.23 21.92 -6.02
CA LYS A 407 -6.07 22.43 -6.76
C LYS A 407 -5.60 21.39 -7.76
N LYS A 408 -5.39 21.78 -9.00
CA LYS A 408 -4.89 20.86 -10.04
C LYS A 408 -3.44 20.46 -9.77
N GLY A 409 -3.17 19.15 -9.93
CA GLY A 409 -1.84 18.58 -9.80
C GLY A 409 -1.41 18.37 -8.36
N PHE A 410 -0.12 18.16 -8.20
CA PHE A 410 0.49 17.86 -6.90
C PHE A 410 0.99 19.14 -6.21
N VAL A 411 0.93 19.12 -4.89
CA VAL A 411 1.53 20.15 -4.00
C VAL A 411 2.71 19.51 -3.31
N ASP A 412 3.86 20.19 -3.33
CA ASP A 412 5.10 19.73 -2.71
C ASP A 412 5.16 20.21 -1.25
N VAL A 413 5.14 19.27 -0.32
CA VAL A 413 5.19 19.54 1.12
C VAL A 413 6.55 19.21 1.74
N THR A 414 7.59 19.12 0.92
CA THR A 414 8.96 18.80 1.37
C THR A 414 9.44 19.77 2.45
N GLU A 415 9.23 21.07 2.26
CA GLU A 415 9.65 22.08 3.26
C GLU A 415 8.93 21.90 4.60
N ALA A 416 7.63 21.60 4.58
CA ALA A 416 6.86 21.33 5.79
C ALA A 416 7.42 20.12 6.53
N LEU A 417 7.76 19.04 5.82
CA LEU A 417 8.37 17.85 6.41
C LEU A 417 9.79 18.10 6.95
N LEU A 418 10.62 18.91 6.26
CA LEU A 418 11.94 19.27 6.71
C LEU A 418 11.90 20.12 8.00
N ASN A 419 10.90 20.96 8.14
CA ASN A 419 10.72 21.87 9.27
C ASN A 419 9.95 21.23 10.44
N SER A 420 9.37 20.04 10.26
CA SER A 420 8.65 19.28 11.30
C SER A 420 9.58 18.70 12.38
N ARG A 421 10.75 19.31 12.59
CA ARG A 421 11.66 18.89 13.64
C ARG A 421 10.92 18.84 14.97
N SER A 422 10.91 17.67 15.56
CA SER A 422 10.38 17.38 16.85
C SER A 422 10.58 18.57 17.81
N ARG A 423 9.48 19.23 18.15
CA ARG A 423 9.41 19.92 19.44
C ARG A 423 9.37 18.83 20.49
N GLY A 424 10.53 18.23 20.73
CA GLY A 424 10.79 17.33 21.85
C GLY A 424 11.25 18.11 23.04
#